data_0c5302c981154f6a4b3d6763bc2d4865
#
_entry.id   0c5302c981154f6a4b3d6763bc2d4865
#
_cell.length_a   1.000
_cell.length_b   1.000
_cell.length_c   1.000
_cell.angle_alpha   90.00
_cell.angle_beta   90.00
_cell.angle_gamma   90.00
#
_symmetry.space_group_name_H-M   'P 1'
#
loop_
_entity.id
_entity.type
_entity.pdbx_description
1 polymer ?
#
loop_
_entity_poly.entity_id
_entity_poly.type
_entity_poly.pdbx_seq_one_letter_code
_entity_poly.pdbx_strand_id
1 'polypeptide(L)'
;MSRARRALVVGIDGVRLDTLRRVPTPHLDAVADAGFLAPVTVGEDTPTMSGPCWATVVTGVRVTKHAVWSNDFSGHRLGVFPDFATRLARQDGRRTYVAAAWEPLVTVADGGPMFRRPTRLTHHAPAADTPAAWEEADASTVRDAVAVLTHEDPEASFVYLGAPDETAHHLGCGDAYETSVEAADRHLGDLLAALRSRPGYDDEAWTVLVVTDHGHRDEGGHGGDSAAERTAWLACAGPDITAGAALVP
;
A
#
# COMPACT_ATOMS: atom_id res chain seq x y z
N MET A 1 -11.25 23.86 -18.06
CA MET A 1 -11.56 23.59 -16.63
C MET A 1 -10.41 22.77 -16.08
N SER A 2 -10.01 22.93 -14.79
CA SER A 2 -9.01 22.04 -14.22
C SER A 2 -9.60 20.65 -14.01
N ARG A 3 -8.85 19.60 -14.37
CA ARG A 3 -9.25 18.20 -14.13
C ARG A 3 -9.46 17.95 -12.64
N ALA A 4 -10.43 17.10 -12.29
CA ALA A 4 -10.67 16.69 -10.90
C ALA A 4 -9.50 15.86 -10.39
N ARG A 5 -8.81 16.33 -9.34
CA ARG A 5 -7.65 15.62 -8.75
C ARG A 5 -8.11 14.42 -7.97
N ARG A 6 -7.49 13.27 -8.25
CA ARG A 6 -7.75 11.99 -7.59
C ARG A 6 -6.46 11.25 -7.27
N ALA A 7 -6.51 10.37 -6.29
CA ALA A 7 -5.35 9.56 -5.91
C ALA A 7 -5.74 8.09 -5.68
N LEU A 8 -4.88 7.19 -6.16
CA LEU A 8 -4.88 5.77 -5.80
C LEU A 8 -3.53 5.45 -5.16
N VAL A 9 -3.55 4.95 -3.94
CA VAL A 9 -2.39 4.40 -3.25
C VAL A 9 -2.57 2.89 -3.18
N VAL A 10 -1.62 2.14 -3.74
CA VAL A 10 -1.56 0.68 -3.62
C VAL A 10 -0.39 0.34 -2.71
N GLY A 11 -0.68 -0.25 -1.57
CA GLY A 11 0.31 -0.77 -0.64
C GLY A 11 0.53 -2.26 -0.89
N ILE A 12 1.77 -2.68 -1.17
CA ILE A 12 2.14 -4.08 -1.33
C ILE A 12 3.13 -4.41 -0.22
N ASP A 13 2.70 -5.21 0.76
CA ASP A 13 3.47 -5.47 1.97
C ASP A 13 4.71 -6.33 1.69
N GLY A 14 5.81 -5.99 2.35
CA GLY A 14 7.00 -6.82 2.44
C GLY A 14 7.75 -7.05 1.12
N VAL A 15 7.59 -6.23 0.09
CA VAL A 15 8.21 -6.48 -1.22
C VAL A 15 9.62 -5.93 -1.30
N ARG A 16 10.60 -6.82 -1.39
CA ARG A 16 12.03 -6.50 -1.57
C ARG A 16 12.29 -5.83 -2.91
N LEU A 17 13.07 -4.77 -2.91
CA LEU A 17 13.43 -4.04 -4.12
C LEU A 17 14.30 -4.87 -5.10
N ASP A 18 15.18 -5.73 -4.60
CA ASP A 18 16.00 -6.60 -5.44
C ASP A 18 15.17 -7.71 -6.12
N THR A 19 14.16 -8.25 -5.43
CA THR A 19 13.18 -9.16 -6.05
C THR A 19 12.36 -8.44 -7.10
N LEU A 20 11.82 -7.27 -6.77
CA LEU A 20 11.04 -6.46 -7.70
C LEU A 20 11.80 -6.18 -9.02
N ARG A 21 13.11 -5.97 -8.95
CA ARG A 21 13.97 -5.74 -10.14
C ARG A 21 14.26 -6.99 -10.95
N ARG A 22 13.97 -8.17 -10.42
CA ARG A 22 14.29 -9.47 -11.04
C ARG A 22 13.07 -10.12 -11.67
N VAL A 23 11.90 -9.95 -11.06
CA VAL A 23 10.66 -10.55 -11.55
C VAL A 23 9.93 -9.63 -12.54
N PRO A 24 9.14 -10.20 -13.49
CA PRO A 24 8.34 -9.38 -14.41
C PRO A 24 7.20 -8.66 -13.65
N THR A 25 7.23 -7.33 -13.65
CA THR A 25 6.20 -6.48 -13.06
C THR A 25 5.73 -5.40 -14.04
N PRO A 26 5.13 -5.79 -15.20
CA PRO A 26 4.86 -4.86 -16.29
C PRO A 26 3.91 -3.72 -15.93
N HIS A 27 3.02 -3.89 -14.95
CA HIS A 27 2.09 -2.83 -14.54
C HIS A 27 2.77 -1.81 -13.63
N LEU A 28 3.64 -2.27 -12.72
CA LEU A 28 4.47 -1.39 -11.91
C LEU A 28 5.52 -0.67 -12.76
N ASP A 29 6.14 -1.37 -13.72
CA ASP A 29 7.08 -0.79 -14.67
C ASP A 29 6.41 0.34 -15.45
N ALA A 30 5.17 0.15 -15.89
CA ALA A 30 4.41 1.21 -16.57
C ALA A 30 4.14 2.43 -15.67
N VAL A 31 3.94 2.26 -14.36
CA VAL A 31 3.86 3.38 -13.40
C VAL A 31 5.21 4.07 -13.27
N ALA A 32 6.29 3.29 -13.12
CA ALA A 32 7.66 3.82 -13.01
C ALA A 32 8.08 4.61 -14.27
N ASP A 33 7.78 4.12 -15.45
CA ASP A 33 8.09 4.75 -16.74
C ASP A 33 7.30 6.07 -16.95
N ALA A 34 6.05 6.10 -16.48
CA ALA A 34 5.22 7.31 -16.52
C ALA A 34 5.59 8.34 -15.45
N GLY A 35 6.42 7.98 -14.50
CA GLY A 35 6.86 8.83 -13.40
C GLY A 35 8.21 8.42 -12.85
N PHE A 36 8.25 7.74 -11.71
CA PHE A 36 9.51 7.22 -11.14
C PHE A 36 9.28 5.97 -10.27
N LEU A 37 10.34 5.18 -10.09
CA LEU A 37 10.52 4.20 -9.02
C LEU A 37 11.80 4.55 -8.25
N ALA A 38 11.70 4.71 -6.94
CA ALA A 38 12.84 5.06 -6.11
C ALA A 38 12.91 4.20 -4.85
N PRO A 39 14.12 3.82 -4.40
CA PRO A 39 14.31 3.23 -3.09
C PRO A 39 13.98 4.24 -1.99
N VAL A 40 13.45 3.73 -0.89
CA VAL A 40 13.17 4.48 0.33
C VAL A 40 13.79 3.73 1.49
N THR A 41 14.51 4.41 2.36
CA THR A 41 15.08 3.78 3.55
C THR A 41 14.12 3.94 4.74
N VAL A 42 13.71 2.83 5.35
CA VAL A 42 13.01 2.85 6.64
C VAL A 42 13.94 3.48 7.68
N GLY A 43 13.47 4.53 8.36
CA GLY A 43 14.28 5.29 9.31
C GLY A 43 14.87 4.43 10.43
N GLU A 44 16.06 4.77 10.92
CA GLU A 44 16.79 3.99 11.94
C GLU A 44 15.98 3.82 13.24
N ASP A 45 15.13 4.78 13.57
CA ASP A 45 14.25 4.77 14.74
C ASP A 45 12.96 3.96 14.54
N THR A 46 12.69 3.51 13.30
CA THR A 46 11.46 2.79 12.95
C THR A 46 11.74 1.28 12.84
N PRO A 47 11.07 0.43 13.63
CA PRO A 47 11.10 -1.01 13.40
C PRO A 47 10.61 -1.35 11.99
N THR A 48 11.29 -2.26 11.32
CA THR A 48 10.89 -2.77 10.00
C THR A 48 9.74 -3.77 10.14
N MET A 49 8.59 -3.28 10.59
CA MET A 49 7.37 -4.04 10.84
C MET A 49 6.18 -3.32 10.18
N SER A 50 5.18 -4.07 9.77
CA SER A 50 4.00 -3.53 9.06
C SER A 50 3.32 -2.41 9.85
N GLY A 51 3.09 -2.56 11.16
CA GLY A 51 2.45 -1.52 11.99
C GLY A 51 3.16 -0.17 11.96
N PRO A 52 4.44 -0.07 12.39
CA PRO A 52 5.21 1.18 12.35
C PRO A 52 5.38 1.76 10.95
N CYS A 53 5.67 0.90 9.96
CA CYS A 53 5.94 1.34 8.60
C CYS A 53 4.68 1.83 7.89
N TRP A 54 3.58 1.06 7.93
CA TRP A 54 2.30 1.52 7.39
C TRP A 54 1.78 2.77 8.10
N ALA A 55 1.92 2.86 9.44
CA ALA A 55 1.55 4.08 10.15
C ALA A 55 2.34 5.30 9.64
N THR A 56 3.63 5.14 9.34
CA THR A 56 4.45 6.19 8.73
C THR A 56 3.95 6.56 7.34
N VAL A 57 3.69 5.56 6.48
CA VAL A 57 3.19 5.77 5.11
C VAL A 57 1.85 6.52 5.11
N VAL A 58 0.86 6.04 5.87
CA VAL A 58 -0.50 6.59 5.78
C VAL A 58 -0.71 7.89 6.55
N THR A 59 0.11 8.17 7.57
CA THR A 59 0.01 9.41 8.35
C THR A 59 0.94 10.51 7.85
N GLY A 60 2.03 10.15 7.15
CA GLY A 60 3.07 11.08 6.70
C GLY A 60 3.94 11.63 7.84
N VAL A 61 3.97 10.96 9.01
CA VAL A 61 4.82 11.36 10.14
C VAL A 61 5.64 10.19 10.68
N ARG A 62 6.77 10.49 11.31
CA ARG A 62 7.68 9.47 11.87
C ARG A 62 7.06 8.73 13.06
N VAL A 63 7.60 7.55 13.35
CA VAL A 63 7.22 6.68 14.48
C VAL A 63 7.17 7.43 15.82
N THR A 64 8.10 8.33 16.07
CA THR A 64 8.16 9.17 17.28
C THR A 64 6.93 10.10 17.45
N LYS A 65 6.18 10.36 16.37
CA LYS A 65 4.95 11.15 16.40
C LYS A 65 3.70 10.28 16.52
N HIS A 66 3.53 9.30 15.62
CA HIS A 66 2.33 8.44 15.66
C HIS A 66 2.39 7.37 16.76
N ALA A 67 3.57 7.06 17.28
CA ALA A 67 3.82 6.13 18.39
C ALA A 67 3.25 4.71 18.18
N VAL A 68 3.21 4.24 16.95
CA VAL A 68 3.00 2.82 16.62
C VAL A 68 4.38 2.18 16.53
N TRP A 69 4.75 1.33 17.48
CA TRP A 69 6.09 0.77 17.61
C TRP A 69 6.17 -0.72 17.24
N SER A 70 5.03 -1.36 17.09
CA SER A 70 4.88 -2.77 16.73
C SER A 70 3.54 -3.01 16.06
N ASN A 71 3.22 -4.25 15.75
CA ASN A 71 1.89 -4.64 15.27
C ASN A 71 0.82 -4.65 16.39
N ASP A 72 1.22 -4.51 17.65
CA ASP A 72 0.32 -4.09 18.75
C ASP A 72 0.31 -2.55 18.81
N PHE A 73 -0.82 -1.96 18.50
CA PHE A 73 -0.99 -0.51 18.43
C PHE A 73 -1.23 0.15 19.79
N SER A 74 -0.94 -0.53 20.89
CA SER A 74 -1.09 0.02 22.24
C SER A 74 -0.35 1.35 22.39
N GLY A 75 -1.03 2.37 22.93
CA GLY A 75 -0.45 3.68 23.20
C GLY A 75 -0.22 4.57 21.96
N HIS A 76 -0.68 4.16 20.78
CA HIS A 76 -0.55 4.95 19.56
C HIS A 76 -1.17 6.35 19.66
N ARG A 77 -0.75 7.27 18.80
CA ARG A 77 -1.24 8.64 18.70
C ARG A 77 -1.95 8.93 17.37
N LEU A 78 -2.52 7.92 16.72
CA LEU A 78 -3.23 8.05 15.43
C LEU A 78 -4.45 8.99 15.50
N GLY A 79 -5.01 9.20 16.69
CA GLY A 79 -6.05 10.22 16.89
C GLY A 79 -5.54 11.65 16.74
N VAL A 80 -4.26 11.90 17.01
CA VAL A 80 -3.56 13.19 16.86
C VAL A 80 -2.95 13.32 15.47
N PHE A 81 -2.43 12.22 14.94
CA PHE A 81 -1.82 12.11 13.62
C PHE A 81 -2.64 11.12 12.76
N PRO A 82 -3.84 11.54 12.29
CA PRO A 82 -4.70 10.64 11.53
C PRO A 82 -4.14 10.35 10.14
N ASP A 83 -4.51 9.20 9.61
CA ASP A 83 -4.26 8.79 8.23
C ASP A 83 -4.81 9.79 7.21
N PHE A 84 -4.28 9.73 5.98
CA PHE A 84 -4.63 10.68 4.93
C PHE A 84 -6.11 10.60 4.52
N ALA A 85 -6.71 9.39 4.49
CA ALA A 85 -8.10 9.22 4.09
C ALA A 85 -9.06 9.85 5.12
N THR A 86 -8.80 9.62 6.42
CA THR A 86 -9.53 10.29 7.51
C THR A 86 -9.36 11.81 7.48
N ARG A 87 -8.16 12.31 7.18
CA ARG A 87 -7.91 13.76 7.08
C ARG A 87 -8.70 14.38 5.94
N LEU A 88 -8.62 13.81 4.74
CA LEU A 88 -9.35 14.29 3.57
C LEU A 88 -10.86 14.25 3.79
N ALA A 89 -11.40 13.16 4.34
CA ALA A 89 -12.82 13.04 4.63
C ALA A 89 -13.31 14.10 5.66
N ARG A 90 -12.51 14.36 6.71
CA ARG A 90 -12.92 15.27 7.81
C ARG A 90 -12.68 16.74 7.53
N GLN A 91 -11.58 17.09 6.87
CA GLN A 91 -11.20 18.48 6.64
C GLN A 91 -11.83 19.05 5.37
N ASP A 92 -11.90 18.25 4.32
CA ASP A 92 -12.29 18.70 2.99
C ASP A 92 -13.60 18.07 2.49
N GLY A 93 -14.22 17.18 3.30
CA GLY A 93 -15.44 16.47 2.91
C GLY A 93 -15.26 15.53 1.72
N ARG A 94 -13.99 15.11 1.44
CA ARG A 94 -13.65 14.25 0.31
C ARG A 94 -14.16 12.83 0.51
N ARG A 95 -14.60 12.20 -0.58
CA ARG A 95 -14.93 10.79 -0.58
C ARG A 95 -13.66 9.97 -0.64
N THR A 96 -13.45 9.14 0.38
CA THR A 96 -12.26 8.30 0.51
C THR A 96 -12.64 6.84 0.63
N TYR A 97 -11.83 5.97 0.05
CA TYR A 97 -12.03 4.53 0.06
C TYR A 97 -10.79 3.82 0.57
N VAL A 98 -11.00 2.81 1.41
CA VAL A 98 -9.92 1.95 1.92
C VAL A 98 -10.35 0.49 1.79
N ALA A 99 -9.48 -0.35 1.23
CA ALA A 99 -9.66 -1.78 1.14
C ALA A 99 -8.40 -2.50 1.62
N ALA A 100 -8.54 -3.44 2.55
CA ALA A 100 -7.42 -4.19 3.09
C ALA A 100 -7.82 -5.55 3.64
N ALA A 101 -6.90 -6.52 3.55
CA ALA A 101 -7.02 -7.82 4.18
C ALA A 101 -6.46 -7.82 5.61
N TRP A 102 -5.42 -7.02 5.90
CA TRP A 102 -4.80 -6.96 7.21
C TRP A 102 -5.65 -6.15 8.21
N GLU A 103 -6.14 -6.86 9.25
CA GLU A 103 -7.11 -6.32 10.21
C GLU A 103 -6.70 -5.00 10.88
N PRO A 104 -5.46 -4.83 11.39
CA PRO A 104 -5.07 -3.59 12.07
C PRO A 104 -5.16 -2.32 11.22
N LEU A 105 -5.19 -2.43 9.90
CA LEU A 105 -5.45 -1.27 9.03
C LEU A 105 -6.88 -0.77 9.15
N VAL A 106 -7.85 -1.66 9.31
CA VAL A 106 -9.27 -1.38 9.04
C VAL A 106 -10.24 -1.78 10.15
N THR A 107 -9.80 -2.60 11.12
CA THR A 107 -10.62 -3.05 12.26
C THR A 107 -10.01 -2.61 13.60
N VAL A 108 -10.72 -2.84 14.70
CA VAL A 108 -10.24 -2.58 16.06
C VAL A 108 -9.27 -3.64 16.59
N ALA A 109 -8.91 -4.64 15.78
CA ALA A 109 -7.94 -5.65 16.15
C ALA A 109 -6.60 -4.99 16.53
N ASP A 110 -5.92 -5.53 17.51
CA ASP A 110 -4.61 -5.09 18.01
C ASP A 110 -4.49 -3.57 18.26
N GLY A 111 -5.59 -2.91 18.63
CA GLY A 111 -5.64 -1.47 18.89
C GLY A 111 -5.88 -0.60 17.66
N GLY A 112 -6.12 -1.19 16.49
CA GLY A 112 -6.55 -0.47 15.27
C GLY A 112 -7.88 0.28 15.44
N PRO A 113 -8.50 0.73 14.37
CA PRO A 113 -7.97 0.75 13.01
C PRO A 113 -6.93 1.85 12.80
N MET A 114 -5.99 1.59 11.89
CA MET A 114 -5.07 2.63 11.44
C MET A 114 -5.81 3.67 10.58
N PHE A 115 -6.64 3.23 9.64
CA PHE A 115 -7.59 4.07 8.91
C PHE A 115 -8.86 4.28 9.73
N ARG A 116 -8.91 5.39 10.42
CA ARG A 116 -9.93 5.60 11.47
C ARG A 116 -11.32 5.99 10.96
N ARG A 117 -11.43 6.76 9.90
CA ARG A 117 -12.72 7.26 9.37
C ARG A 117 -12.68 7.55 7.86
N PRO A 118 -12.33 6.59 7.01
CA PRO A 118 -12.59 6.74 5.58
C PRO A 118 -14.11 6.80 5.35
N THR A 119 -14.54 7.37 4.22
CA THR A 119 -15.97 7.42 3.89
C THR A 119 -16.52 6.05 3.54
N ARG A 120 -15.68 5.19 2.97
CA ARG A 120 -16.00 3.79 2.65
C ARG A 120 -14.81 2.89 3.00
N LEU A 121 -15.12 1.71 3.50
CA LEU A 121 -14.15 0.71 3.89
C LEU A 121 -14.61 -0.67 3.44
N THR A 122 -13.68 -1.47 2.91
CA THR A 122 -13.85 -2.89 2.63
C THR A 122 -12.78 -3.68 3.36
N HIS A 123 -13.16 -4.82 3.95
CA HIS A 123 -12.26 -5.74 4.63
C HIS A 123 -12.55 -7.17 4.20
N HIS A 124 -11.52 -7.88 3.75
CA HIS A 124 -11.54 -9.30 3.44
C HIS A 124 -10.44 -9.99 4.22
N ALA A 125 -10.76 -10.46 5.42
CA ALA A 125 -9.81 -11.24 6.21
C ALA A 125 -9.46 -12.56 5.50
N PRO A 126 -8.18 -12.99 5.52
CA PRO A 126 -7.82 -14.31 5.04
C PRO A 126 -8.54 -15.40 5.88
N ALA A 127 -9.01 -16.45 5.22
CA ALA A 127 -9.73 -17.54 5.89
C ALA A 127 -8.83 -18.40 6.81
N ALA A 128 -7.53 -18.33 6.61
CA ALA A 128 -6.49 -19.01 7.39
C ALA A 128 -5.17 -18.25 7.26
N ASP A 129 -4.25 -18.49 8.19
CA ASP A 129 -2.89 -17.99 8.12
C ASP A 129 -2.03 -18.87 7.20
N THR A 130 -2.23 -18.71 5.90
CA THR A 130 -1.50 -19.42 4.84
C THR A 130 -1.34 -18.52 3.62
N PRO A 131 -0.25 -18.66 2.82
CA PRO A 131 -0.05 -17.90 1.59
C PRO A 131 -1.26 -17.94 0.64
N ALA A 132 -1.86 -19.09 0.43
CA ALA A 132 -3.02 -19.26 -0.46
C ALA A 132 -4.27 -18.50 0.05
N ALA A 133 -4.50 -18.47 1.36
CA ALA A 133 -5.63 -17.74 1.93
C ALA A 133 -5.42 -16.21 1.86
N TRP A 134 -4.20 -15.75 1.99
CA TRP A 134 -3.85 -14.35 1.80
C TRP A 134 -3.97 -13.93 0.34
N GLU A 135 -3.58 -14.77 -0.61
CA GLU A 135 -3.76 -14.50 -2.04
C GLU A 135 -5.25 -14.38 -2.43
N GLU A 136 -6.12 -15.25 -1.88
CA GLU A 136 -7.57 -15.14 -2.08
C GLU A 136 -8.16 -13.89 -1.41
N ALA A 137 -7.65 -13.49 -0.25
CA ALA A 137 -8.06 -12.25 0.42
C ALA A 137 -7.66 -11.01 -0.39
N ASP A 138 -6.44 -10.98 -0.95
CA ASP A 138 -5.99 -9.92 -1.86
C ASP A 138 -6.84 -9.88 -3.12
N ALA A 139 -7.11 -11.03 -3.75
CA ALA A 139 -7.98 -11.11 -4.93
C ALA A 139 -9.40 -10.60 -4.65
N SER A 140 -9.95 -10.91 -3.47
CA SER A 140 -11.26 -10.42 -3.05
C SER A 140 -11.25 -8.91 -2.78
N THR A 141 -10.20 -8.40 -2.14
CA THR A 141 -9.95 -6.97 -1.90
C THR A 141 -9.87 -6.19 -3.21
N VAL A 142 -9.13 -6.72 -4.18
CA VAL A 142 -8.99 -6.10 -5.50
C VAL A 142 -10.30 -6.13 -6.29
N ARG A 143 -11.04 -7.24 -6.25
CA ARG A 143 -12.35 -7.35 -6.93
C ARG A 143 -13.32 -6.26 -6.47
N ASP A 144 -13.42 -6.05 -5.16
CA ASP A 144 -14.26 -5.00 -4.60
C ASP A 144 -13.72 -3.60 -4.92
N ALA A 145 -12.39 -3.42 -4.84
CA ALA A 145 -11.75 -2.16 -5.19
C ALA A 145 -11.98 -1.78 -6.67
N VAL A 146 -11.89 -2.73 -7.59
CA VAL A 146 -12.22 -2.53 -9.02
C VAL A 146 -13.67 -2.06 -9.18
N ALA A 147 -14.63 -2.69 -8.49
CA ALA A 147 -16.04 -2.28 -8.56
C ALA A 147 -16.24 -0.85 -8.03
N VAL A 148 -15.64 -0.51 -6.89
CA VAL A 148 -15.72 0.83 -6.30
C VAL A 148 -15.05 1.88 -7.18
N LEU A 149 -13.84 1.61 -7.66
CA LEU A 149 -13.08 2.54 -8.52
C LEU A 149 -13.80 2.78 -9.85
N THR A 150 -14.47 1.77 -10.42
CA THR A 150 -15.19 1.89 -11.69
C THR A 150 -16.53 2.63 -11.56
N HIS A 151 -17.32 2.28 -10.53
CA HIS A 151 -18.73 2.66 -10.45
C HIS A 151 -19.05 3.73 -9.41
N GLU A 152 -18.14 3.95 -8.45
CA GLU A 152 -18.32 4.97 -7.43
C GLU A 152 -17.36 6.15 -7.69
N ASP A 153 -17.35 7.11 -6.79
CA ASP A 153 -16.59 8.34 -7.03
C ASP A 153 -15.64 8.70 -5.89
N PRO A 154 -14.73 7.77 -5.48
CA PRO A 154 -13.72 8.09 -4.48
C PRO A 154 -12.70 9.08 -5.06
N GLU A 155 -12.33 10.08 -4.25
CA GLU A 155 -11.32 11.09 -4.61
C GLU A 155 -9.92 10.69 -4.15
N ALA A 156 -9.85 9.86 -3.11
CA ALA A 156 -8.60 9.22 -2.67
C ALA A 156 -8.89 7.80 -2.19
N SER A 157 -8.07 6.86 -2.63
CA SER A 157 -8.23 5.44 -2.31
C SER A 157 -6.92 4.84 -1.80
N PHE A 158 -7.02 3.86 -0.90
CA PHE A 158 -5.94 2.99 -0.48
C PHE A 158 -6.37 1.53 -0.66
N VAL A 159 -5.55 0.75 -1.34
CA VAL A 159 -5.75 -0.70 -1.52
C VAL A 159 -4.50 -1.41 -1.04
N TYR A 160 -4.65 -2.33 -0.09
CA TYR A 160 -3.56 -3.09 0.50
C TYR A 160 -3.55 -4.53 -0.02
N LEU A 161 -2.36 -5.01 -0.34
CA LEU A 161 -2.06 -6.38 -0.75
C LEU A 161 -1.03 -6.97 0.22
N GLY A 162 -1.40 -8.04 0.92
CA GLY A 162 -0.58 -8.64 1.97
C GLY A 162 0.07 -9.98 1.61
N ALA A 163 -0.36 -10.61 0.51
CA ALA A 163 0.09 -11.95 0.15
C ALA A 163 1.62 -12.08 -0.05
N PRO A 164 2.37 -11.11 -0.59
CA PRO A 164 3.83 -11.22 -0.68
C PRO A 164 4.51 -11.33 0.68
N ASP A 165 4.15 -10.48 1.65
CA ASP A 165 4.70 -10.51 3.00
C ASP A 165 4.45 -11.86 3.68
N GLU A 166 3.22 -12.32 3.67
CA GLU A 166 2.85 -13.60 4.29
C GLU A 166 3.48 -14.80 3.58
N THR A 167 3.64 -14.73 2.26
CA THR A 167 4.38 -15.77 1.52
C THR A 167 5.84 -15.81 1.97
N ALA A 168 6.48 -14.66 2.14
CA ALA A 168 7.84 -14.58 2.66
C ALA A 168 7.95 -15.12 4.09
N HIS A 169 6.99 -14.82 4.97
CA HIS A 169 6.94 -15.34 6.32
C HIS A 169 6.90 -16.87 6.37
N HIS A 170 6.10 -17.50 5.51
CA HIS A 170 5.90 -18.92 5.49
C HIS A 170 6.98 -19.71 4.73
N LEU A 171 7.51 -19.14 3.63
CA LEU A 171 8.29 -19.88 2.63
C LEU A 171 9.67 -19.24 2.31
N GLY A 172 9.99 -18.09 2.91
CA GLY A 172 11.16 -17.32 2.55
C GLY A 172 11.02 -16.59 1.21
N CYS A 173 12.07 -15.84 0.82
CA CYS A 173 12.07 -15.01 -0.39
C CYS A 173 12.52 -15.79 -1.65
N GLY A 174 12.02 -17.01 -1.85
CA GLY A 174 12.26 -17.87 -3.01
C GLY A 174 11.17 -17.78 -4.10
N ASP A 175 11.07 -18.80 -4.95
CA ASP A 175 10.18 -18.83 -6.13
C ASP A 175 8.70 -18.57 -5.81
N ALA A 176 8.21 -19.05 -4.66
CA ALA A 176 6.83 -18.82 -4.24
C ALA A 176 6.58 -17.32 -3.94
N TYR A 177 7.53 -16.67 -3.28
CA TYR A 177 7.47 -15.24 -3.02
C TYR A 177 7.57 -14.42 -4.32
N GLU A 178 8.46 -14.79 -5.24
CA GLU A 178 8.53 -14.16 -6.55
C GLU A 178 7.20 -14.26 -7.31
N THR A 179 6.57 -15.45 -7.28
CA THR A 179 5.24 -15.66 -7.87
C THR A 179 4.16 -14.78 -7.22
N SER A 180 4.21 -14.58 -5.90
CA SER A 180 3.28 -13.71 -5.17
C SER A 180 3.49 -12.23 -5.53
N VAL A 181 4.73 -11.78 -5.72
CA VAL A 181 5.03 -10.42 -6.23
C VAL A 181 4.47 -10.22 -7.63
N GLU A 182 4.61 -11.20 -8.52
CA GLU A 182 3.99 -11.16 -9.86
C GLU A 182 2.45 -11.14 -9.80
N ALA A 183 1.85 -11.84 -8.81
CA ALA A 183 0.40 -11.80 -8.59
C ALA A 183 -0.05 -10.39 -8.13
N ALA A 184 0.68 -9.78 -7.22
CA ALA A 184 0.43 -8.41 -6.78
C ALA A 184 0.53 -7.39 -7.94
N ASP A 185 1.47 -7.58 -8.89
CA ASP A 185 1.54 -6.75 -10.10
C ASP A 185 0.31 -6.94 -11.00
N ARG A 186 -0.19 -8.18 -11.17
CA ARG A 186 -1.45 -8.41 -11.91
C ARG A 186 -2.63 -7.69 -11.26
N HIS A 187 -2.72 -7.72 -9.93
CA HIS A 187 -3.73 -6.99 -9.17
C HIS A 187 -3.61 -5.47 -9.36
N LEU A 188 -2.39 -4.93 -9.38
CA LEU A 188 -2.16 -3.53 -9.76
C LEU A 188 -2.68 -3.25 -11.17
N GLY A 189 -2.47 -4.16 -12.12
CA GLY A 189 -3.00 -4.07 -13.48
C GLY A 189 -4.52 -3.94 -13.54
N ASP A 190 -5.23 -4.74 -12.76
CA ASP A 190 -6.69 -4.71 -12.66
C ASP A 190 -7.18 -3.36 -12.08
N LEU A 191 -6.54 -2.85 -11.04
CA LEU A 191 -6.85 -1.55 -10.45
C LEU A 191 -6.61 -0.40 -11.45
N LEU A 192 -5.50 -0.42 -12.18
CA LEU A 192 -5.19 0.59 -13.21
C LEU A 192 -6.18 0.51 -14.39
N ALA A 193 -6.61 -0.68 -14.77
CA ALA A 193 -7.65 -0.87 -15.80
C ALA A 193 -8.99 -0.32 -15.32
N ALA A 194 -9.36 -0.53 -14.06
CA ALA A 194 -10.57 0.04 -13.46
C ALA A 194 -10.58 1.58 -13.53
N LEU A 195 -9.46 2.25 -13.22
CA LEU A 195 -9.37 3.71 -13.37
C LEU A 195 -9.62 4.15 -14.82
N ARG A 196 -8.96 3.50 -15.79
CA ARG A 196 -9.07 3.84 -17.21
C ARG A 196 -10.46 3.58 -17.79
N SER A 197 -11.22 2.66 -17.20
CA SER A 197 -12.58 2.32 -17.62
C SER A 197 -13.66 3.29 -17.11
N ARG A 198 -13.30 4.24 -16.25
CA ARG A 198 -14.24 5.23 -15.70
C ARG A 198 -14.81 6.14 -16.79
N PRO A 199 -16.13 6.41 -16.80
CA PRO A 199 -16.72 7.32 -17.79
C PRO A 199 -16.14 8.74 -17.78
N GLY A 200 -15.62 9.19 -16.63
CA GLY A 200 -15.03 10.52 -16.46
C GLY A 200 -13.50 10.55 -16.48
N TYR A 201 -12.82 9.46 -16.84
CA TYR A 201 -11.35 9.34 -16.72
C TYR A 201 -10.58 10.49 -17.40
N ASP A 202 -11.01 10.92 -18.58
CA ASP A 202 -10.35 12.00 -19.35
C ASP A 202 -10.46 13.38 -18.67
N ASP A 203 -11.47 13.56 -17.82
CA ASP A 203 -11.69 14.78 -17.04
C ASP A 203 -11.07 14.70 -15.63
N GLU A 204 -10.46 13.58 -15.29
CA GLU A 204 -9.82 13.31 -14.01
C GLU A 204 -8.29 13.41 -14.11
N ALA A 205 -7.65 13.81 -13.03
CA ALA A 205 -6.20 13.90 -12.89
C ALA A 205 -5.76 12.93 -11.78
N TRP A 206 -5.50 11.69 -12.19
CA TRP A 206 -5.10 10.62 -11.26
C TRP A 206 -3.62 10.67 -10.92
N THR A 207 -3.31 10.66 -9.64
CA THR A 207 -1.99 10.32 -9.12
C THR A 207 -2.04 8.90 -8.58
N VAL A 208 -1.17 8.04 -9.08
CA VAL A 208 -1.03 6.65 -8.63
C VAL A 208 0.28 6.53 -7.87
N LEU A 209 0.20 6.01 -6.64
CA LEU A 209 1.34 5.64 -5.83
C LEU A 209 1.29 4.14 -5.58
N VAL A 210 2.41 3.46 -5.79
CA VAL A 210 2.59 2.06 -5.38
C VAL A 210 3.76 2.03 -4.41
N VAL A 211 3.56 1.46 -3.23
CA VAL A 211 4.55 1.53 -2.16
C VAL A 211 4.61 0.22 -1.40
N THR A 212 5.83 -0.18 -1.02
CA THR A 212 6.05 -1.18 0.03
C THR A 212 6.47 -0.49 1.32
N ASP A 213 6.24 -1.11 2.42
CA ASP A 213 6.54 -0.59 3.75
C ASP A 213 7.92 -1.01 4.27
N HIS A 214 8.38 -2.22 3.99
CA HIS A 214 9.70 -2.78 4.31
C HIS A 214 10.07 -3.92 3.34
N GLY A 215 11.22 -4.54 3.55
CA GLY A 215 11.63 -5.77 2.90
C GLY A 215 11.77 -6.93 3.89
N HIS A 216 12.39 -8.02 3.47
CA HIS A 216 12.58 -9.25 4.22
C HIS A 216 14.03 -9.71 4.22
N ARG A 217 14.40 -10.60 5.16
CA ARG A 217 15.59 -11.44 5.08
C ARG A 217 15.37 -12.56 4.05
N ASP A 218 16.44 -13.21 3.59
CA ASP A 218 16.34 -14.27 2.56
C ASP A 218 15.48 -15.46 3.02
N GLU A 219 15.60 -15.84 4.29
CA GLU A 219 14.81 -16.90 4.92
C GLU A 219 13.37 -16.49 5.28
N GLY A 220 13.00 -15.26 4.99
CA GLY A 220 11.74 -14.66 5.40
C GLY A 220 11.83 -13.96 6.76
N GLY A 221 10.78 -13.20 7.09
CA GLY A 221 10.70 -12.41 8.32
C GLY A 221 11.45 -11.07 8.23
N HIS A 222 11.07 -10.16 9.09
CA HIS A 222 11.52 -8.77 9.16
C HIS A 222 11.46 -8.29 10.62
N GLY A 223 11.71 -7.01 10.87
CA GLY A 223 11.73 -6.41 12.22
C GLY A 223 13.13 -6.07 12.69
N GLY A 224 14.15 -6.45 11.91
CA GLY A 224 15.56 -6.18 12.16
C GLY A 224 16.10 -4.96 11.43
N ASP A 225 17.44 -4.93 11.32
CA ASP A 225 18.19 -3.76 10.87
C ASP A 225 18.99 -4.03 9.57
N SER A 226 18.78 -5.17 8.92
CA SER A 226 19.49 -5.47 7.68
C SER A 226 19.11 -4.51 6.56
N ALA A 227 20.01 -4.29 5.63
CA ALA A 227 19.73 -3.45 4.47
C ALA A 227 18.54 -3.97 3.66
N ALA A 228 18.35 -5.29 3.58
CA ALA A 228 17.26 -5.92 2.88
C ALA A 228 15.89 -5.60 3.53
N GLU A 229 15.81 -5.63 4.87
CA GLU A 229 14.61 -5.28 5.61
C GLU A 229 14.30 -3.78 5.54
N ARG A 230 15.33 -2.91 5.62
CA ARG A 230 15.16 -1.44 5.63
C ARG A 230 15.01 -0.80 4.25
N THR A 231 15.22 -1.55 3.16
CA THR A 231 15.03 -1.03 1.82
C THR A 231 13.59 -1.24 1.38
N ALA A 232 12.78 -0.22 1.55
CA ALA A 232 11.46 -0.08 0.92
C ALA A 232 11.61 0.61 -0.45
N TRP A 233 10.49 0.82 -1.13
CA TRP A 233 10.44 1.55 -2.40
C TRP A 233 9.10 2.23 -2.61
N LEU A 234 9.10 3.24 -3.48
CA LEU A 234 7.93 3.98 -3.92
C LEU A 234 7.98 4.18 -5.42
N ALA A 235 6.92 3.78 -6.13
CA ALA A 235 6.65 4.18 -7.50
C ALA A 235 5.50 5.21 -7.52
N CYS A 236 5.61 6.21 -8.39
CA CYS A 236 4.58 7.25 -8.49
C CYS A 236 4.46 7.77 -9.91
N ALA A 237 3.24 7.91 -10.39
CA ALA A 237 2.91 8.55 -11.66
C ALA A 237 1.71 9.48 -11.50
N GLY A 238 1.65 10.53 -12.30
CA GLY A 238 0.52 11.46 -12.28
C GLY A 238 0.82 12.76 -13.02
N PRO A 239 -0.16 13.65 -13.21
CA PRO A 239 0.00 14.85 -14.02
C PRO A 239 1.08 15.81 -13.52
N ASP A 240 1.31 15.84 -12.21
CA ASP A 240 2.29 16.72 -11.57
C ASP A 240 3.61 15.98 -11.25
N ILE A 241 3.77 14.74 -11.71
CA ILE A 241 4.95 13.91 -11.51
C ILE A 241 5.80 13.94 -12.77
N THR A 242 7.05 14.37 -12.64
CA THR A 242 8.00 14.37 -13.76
C THR A 242 8.57 12.97 -13.97
N ALA A 243 8.45 12.44 -15.18
CA ALA A 243 9.03 11.15 -15.53
C ALA A 243 10.56 11.18 -15.34
N GLY A 244 11.11 10.12 -14.74
CA GLY A 244 12.53 10.03 -14.41
C GLY A 244 12.99 10.92 -13.23
N ALA A 245 12.07 11.50 -12.47
CA ALA A 245 12.41 12.26 -11.28
C ALA A 245 13.08 11.36 -10.23
N ALA A 246 14.16 11.86 -9.62
CA ALA A 246 14.77 11.23 -8.46
C ALA A 246 14.14 11.84 -7.19
N LEU A 247 13.82 11.00 -6.21
CA LEU A 247 13.52 11.51 -4.88
C LEU A 247 14.80 12.12 -4.29
N VAL A 248 14.72 13.40 -3.95
CA VAL A 248 15.80 14.06 -3.21
C VAL A 248 15.57 13.75 -1.73
N PRO A 249 16.58 13.21 -1.01
CA PRO A 249 16.46 12.86 0.41
C PRO A 249 16.14 14.06 1.30
#